data_f1cb8d540dc64e04612916961f366716
#
_entry.id   f1cb8d540dc64e04612916961f366716
#
_cell.length_a   1.000
_cell.length_b   1.000
_cell.length_c   1.000
_cell.angle_alpha   90.00
_cell.angle_beta   90.00
_cell.angle_gamma   90.00
#
_symmetry.space_group_name_H-M   'P 1'
#
loop_
_entity.id
_entity.type
_entity.pdbx_description
1 polymer ?
#
loop_
_entity_poly.entity_id
_entity_poly.type
_entity_poly.pdbx_seq_one_letter_code
_entity_poly.pdbx_strand_id
1 'polypeptide(L)'
;MKQSSFSYKKTLGIQSLMVIIPHEDDEINTAGAAIYSAVKEGIHVKCVFMTNGDWVYPAFVRFDETLRALRLLGVEKENVIFLGFPDGGNRGERSVYLHGLDKPVDAGGRTETYGCGDIVDYHYEKYGQHQKYTWNGLLADLKDVILSNRPDALMVTDFDYHVDHRMLSIAFEKVMGSILNEPGNTYEPLVFKGFAYATSYVSYKDYYERHFLSSRVYRKEMRYLDCETDNPVYEWNKRIRFPVASACRGPGLLHNVLYKALICHMSQKNIEHVRQVFNGDLIFWLRRTDNLIYKGKVTVSSGVSSYLHDFQMMNAKQIADTRPAMEDYLWMPDDKGKWCRCDFEKPQHIEAMALYGNIEGTGRILKGKFTFNNGFSIDVGPLAKQGHETLISFPPQDGITWVRFDIGETEGDGAGLSEWEILPSKYVCHPFIQICVDGHFAYDWHVYPGEAPAISCYSAEKIGELRWLLDGQEISLQELNSQIKNIKQKSVVRVELKDNPEVWCEAFIAPADIIYRMTSSVKRVIDQLGVWWEHQMEKTPHHKLKRIKTISDYRKIIQ
;
A
#
# COMPACT_ATOMS: atom_id res chain seq x y z
N MET A 1 -0.88 9.48 25.86
CA MET A 1 0.45 10.07 25.56
C MET A 1 0.88 9.62 24.18
N LYS A 2 1.60 10.46 23.45
CA LYS A 2 2.19 10.09 22.15
C LYS A 2 3.35 9.13 22.40
N GLN A 3 3.39 7.99 21.73
CA GLN A 3 4.42 6.95 21.95
C GLN A 3 5.55 7.00 20.90
N SER A 4 5.47 7.90 19.92
CA SER A 4 6.57 8.11 18.97
C SER A 4 6.53 9.52 18.38
N SER A 5 7.64 9.95 17.81
CA SER A 5 7.72 11.18 17.02
C SER A 5 7.08 11.04 15.64
N PHE A 6 6.78 9.81 15.19
CA PHE A 6 6.15 9.57 13.91
C PHE A 6 4.85 10.37 13.75
N SER A 7 4.69 10.94 12.58
CA SER A 7 3.51 11.69 12.15
C SER A 7 3.44 11.66 10.63
N TYR A 8 2.32 11.29 10.07
CA TYR A 8 2.12 11.36 8.61
C TYR A 8 2.46 12.76 8.08
N LYS A 9 1.97 13.80 8.78
CA LYS A 9 2.20 15.19 8.40
C LYS A 9 3.67 15.61 8.44
N LYS A 10 4.40 15.26 9.49
CA LYS A 10 5.79 15.69 9.68
C LYS A 10 6.80 14.75 9.04
N THR A 11 6.61 13.45 9.22
CA THR A 11 7.54 12.42 8.75
C THR A 11 7.47 12.27 7.23
N LEU A 12 6.26 12.30 6.65
CA LEU A 12 6.08 12.24 5.21
C LEU A 12 6.03 13.61 4.54
N GLY A 13 5.92 14.70 5.31
CA GLY A 13 5.84 16.06 4.77
C GLY A 13 4.54 16.38 4.05
N ILE A 14 3.45 15.64 4.32
CA ILE A 14 2.20 15.74 3.56
C ILE A 14 1.13 16.58 4.26
N GLN A 15 0.29 17.25 3.48
CA GLN A 15 -0.89 18.00 3.90
C GLN A 15 -2.19 17.38 3.34
N SER A 16 -2.06 16.59 2.30
CA SER A 16 -3.16 15.92 1.61
C SER A 16 -2.82 14.46 1.31
N LEU A 17 -3.82 13.59 1.50
CA LEU A 17 -3.75 12.15 1.22
C LEU A 17 -4.96 11.74 0.39
N MET A 18 -4.74 11.03 -0.69
CA MET A 18 -5.82 10.36 -1.41
C MET A 18 -5.65 8.85 -1.33
N VAL A 19 -6.72 8.16 -0.95
CA VAL A 19 -6.78 6.69 -0.90
C VAL A 19 -7.64 6.22 -2.07
N ILE A 20 -7.08 5.39 -2.94
CA ILE A 20 -7.74 4.90 -4.16
C ILE A 20 -7.93 3.39 -4.04
N ILE A 21 -9.17 2.96 -4.09
CA ILE A 21 -9.62 1.60 -3.76
C ILE A 21 -10.60 1.07 -4.79
N PRO A 22 -10.62 -0.26 -5.04
CA PRO A 22 -11.49 -0.84 -6.04
C PRO A 22 -12.94 -0.93 -5.57
N HIS A 23 -13.21 -1.36 -4.32
CA HIS A 23 -14.56 -1.56 -3.79
C HIS A 23 -14.76 -0.88 -2.44
N GLU A 24 -16.02 -0.76 -2.08
CA GLU A 24 -16.48 -0.30 -0.78
C GLU A 24 -16.25 -1.42 0.27
N ASP A 25 -15.39 -1.21 1.19
CA ASP A 25 -14.78 -1.94 2.31
C ASP A 25 -13.24 -2.04 2.22
N ASP A 26 -12.67 -1.97 1.02
CA ASP A 26 -11.22 -2.01 0.82
C ASP A 26 -10.50 -0.81 1.43
N GLU A 27 -11.19 0.32 1.64
CA GLU A 27 -10.61 1.48 2.33
C GLU A 27 -10.17 1.15 3.75
N ILE A 28 -10.93 0.29 4.44
CA ILE A 28 -10.57 -0.16 5.79
C ILE A 28 -9.45 -1.18 5.70
N ASN A 29 -9.55 -2.12 4.76
CA ASN A 29 -8.59 -3.21 4.56
C ASN A 29 -7.22 -2.68 4.15
N THR A 30 -7.17 -1.73 3.20
CA THR A 30 -5.91 -1.21 2.64
C THR A 30 -5.29 -0.13 3.53
N ALA A 31 -6.09 0.84 4.02
CA ALA A 31 -5.55 2.08 4.58
C ALA A 31 -6.29 2.62 5.83
N GLY A 32 -7.21 1.89 6.43
CA GLY A 32 -8.08 2.39 7.49
C GLY A 32 -7.33 3.06 8.65
N ALA A 33 -6.23 2.46 9.13
CA ALA A 33 -5.42 3.04 10.20
C ALA A 33 -4.68 4.33 9.76
N ALA A 34 -4.26 4.42 8.49
CA ALA A 34 -3.66 5.63 7.93
C ALA A 34 -4.69 6.75 7.77
N ILE A 35 -5.87 6.44 7.22
CA ILE A 35 -7.00 7.38 7.10
C ILE A 35 -7.29 8.01 8.47
N TYR A 36 -7.53 7.17 9.49
CA TYR A 36 -7.82 7.66 10.83
C TYR A 36 -6.71 8.56 11.38
N SER A 37 -5.45 8.13 11.26
CA SER A 37 -4.31 8.88 11.78
C SER A 37 -4.10 10.20 11.04
N ALA A 38 -4.18 10.18 9.70
CA ALA A 38 -4.03 11.36 8.86
C ALA A 38 -5.11 12.43 9.17
N VAL A 39 -6.37 12.02 9.30
CA VAL A 39 -7.47 12.93 9.71
C VAL A 39 -7.20 13.52 11.10
N LYS A 40 -6.75 12.71 12.07
CA LYS A 40 -6.42 13.19 13.42
C LYS A 40 -5.24 14.16 13.45
N GLU A 41 -4.36 14.09 12.47
CA GLU A 41 -3.25 15.03 12.29
C GLU A 41 -3.62 16.29 11.49
N GLY A 42 -4.87 16.40 11.06
CA GLY A 42 -5.37 17.53 10.25
C GLY A 42 -4.88 17.50 8.79
N ILE A 43 -4.60 16.32 8.27
CA ILE A 43 -4.32 16.10 6.85
C ILE A 43 -5.67 16.02 6.12
N HIS A 44 -5.76 16.65 4.96
CA HIS A 44 -6.93 16.54 4.10
C HIS A 44 -6.96 15.17 3.42
N VAL A 45 -7.92 14.33 3.79
CA VAL A 45 -8.03 12.96 3.28
C VAL A 45 -9.20 12.84 2.32
N LYS A 46 -8.95 12.32 1.11
CA LYS A 46 -9.99 11.92 0.14
C LYS A 46 -9.93 10.43 -0.12
N CYS A 47 -11.09 9.80 -0.26
CA CYS A 47 -11.22 8.40 -0.64
C CYS A 47 -11.92 8.30 -2.00
N VAL A 48 -11.32 7.55 -2.94
CA VAL A 48 -11.80 7.37 -4.31
C VAL A 48 -12.11 5.91 -4.53
N PHE A 49 -13.36 5.60 -4.87
CA PHE A 49 -13.85 4.24 -5.16
C PHE A 49 -13.98 4.05 -6.66
N MET A 50 -13.34 3.00 -7.19
CA MET A 50 -13.33 2.73 -8.62
C MET A 50 -14.68 2.19 -9.10
N THR A 51 -15.21 1.18 -8.40
CA THR A 51 -16.46 0.51 -8.78
C THR A 51 -17.61 0.91 -7.86
N ASN A 52 -18.82 0.50 -8.24
CA ASN A 52 -20.02 0.68 -7.44
C ASN A 52 -20.30 -0.52 -6.50
N GLY A 53 -19.45 -1.55 -6.49
CA GLY A 53 -19.63 -2.77 -5.70
C GLY A 53 -20.96 -3.49 -5.98
N ASP A 54 -21.51 -3.35 -7.20
CA ASP A 54 -22.88 -3.69 -7.55
C ASP A 54 -23.05 -5.11 -8.11
N TRP A 55 -22.09 -5.99 -7.88
CA TRP A 55 -22.17 -7.38 -8.32
C TRP A 55 -23.24 -8.19 -7.59
N VAL A 56 -23.25 -8.11 -6.27
CA VAL A 56 -24.14 -8.91 -5.41
C VAL A 56 -25.21 -8.05 -4.73
N TYR A 57 -24.88 -6.83 -4.37
CA TYR A 57 -25.71 -5.89 -3.65
C TYR A 57 -25.95 -4.63 -4.46
N PRO A 58 -27.10 -3.95 -4.28
CA PRO A 58 -27.32 -2.66 -4.93
C PRO A 58 -26.28 -1.63 -4.50
N ALA A 59 -25.78 -0.81 -5.44
CA ALA A 59 -24.76 0.22 -5.18
C ALA A 59 -25.16 1.18 -4.03
N PHE A 60 -26.44 1.55 -3.87
CA PHE A 60 -26.86 2.43 -2.78
C PHE A 60 -26.64 1.83 -1.38
N VAL A 61 -26.63 0.49 -1.25
CA VAL A 61 -26.28 -0.19 0.01
C VAL A 61 -24.81 0.00 0.29
N ARG A 62 -23.97 -0.27 -0.69
CA ARG A 62 -22.51 -0.14 -0.60
C ARG A 62 -22.09 1.29 -0.28
N PHE A 63 -22.64 2.26 -0.98
CA PHE A 63 -22.34 3.68 -0.77
C PHE A 63 -22.69 4.15 0.64
N ASP A 64 -23.87 3.78 1.16
CA ASP A 64 -24.27 4.16 2.52
C ASP A 64 -23.38 3.51 3.57
N GLU A 65 -23.05 2.23 3.41
CA GLU A 65 -22.12 1.51 4.29
C GLU A 65 -20.75 2.21 4.35
N THR A 66 -20.19 2.54 3.19
CA THR A 66 -18.94 3.28 3.06
C THR A 66 -18.96 4.64 3.72
N LEU A 67 -20.00 5.44 3.46
CA LEU A 67 -20.09 6.77 4.07
C LEU A 67 -20.20 6.70 5.60
N ARG A 68 -20.89 5.70 6.13
CA ARG A 68 -20.94 5.47 7.58
C ARG A 68 -19.58 5.02 8.15
N ALA A 69 -18.90 4.11 7.45
CA ALA A 69 -17.59 3.62 7.85
C ALA A 69 -16.54 4.75 7.86
N LEU A 70 -16.45 5.50 6.77
CA LEU A 70 -15.51 6.61 6.62
C LEU A 70 -15.76 7.75 7.61
N ARG A 71 -17.02 8.04 7.91
CA ARG A 71 -17.37 9.04 8.94
C ARG A 71 -16.85 8.66 10.32
N LEU A 72 -16.82 7.38 10.69
CA LEU A 72 -16.19 6.92 11.93
C LEU A 72 -14.69 7.13 11.94
N LEU A 73 -14.04 7.13 10.77
CA LEU A 73 -12.63 7.47 10.61
C LEU A 73 -12.39 8.98 10.52
N GLY A 74 -13.45 9.79 10.41
CA GLY A 74 -13.41 11.25 10.35
C GLY A 74 -13.34 11.82 8.93
N VAL A 75 -13.66 11.04 7.91
CA VAL A 75 -13.80 11.50 6.53
C VAL A 75 -15.26 11.81 6.25
N GLU A 76 -15.56 13.06 5.91
CA GLU A 76 -16.91 13.51 5.58
C GLU A 76 -17.26 13.19 4.10
N LYS A 77 -18.55 13.15 3.80
CA LYS A 77 -19.11 12.74 2.48
C LYS A 77 -18.46 13.51 1.30
N GLU A 78 -18.20 14.79 1.46
CA GLU A 78 -17.64 15.68 0.43
C GLU A 78 -16.21 15.27 0.01
N ASN A 79 -15.57 14.44 0.81
CA ASN A 79 -14.24 13.89 0.56
C ASN A 79 -14.27 12.45 0.05
N VAL A 80 -15.45 11.95 -0.32
CA VAL A 80 -15.64 10.60 -0.87
C VAL A 80 -16.08 10.72 -2.32
N ILE A 81 -15.32 10.12 -3.21
CA ILE A 81 -15.51 10.18 -4.68
C ILE A 81 -15.80 8.76 -5.17
N PHE A 82 -16.90 8.60 -5.90
CA PHE A 82 -17.24 7.35 -6.58
C PHE A 82 -17.05 7.56 -8.09
N LEU A 83 -16.15 6.79 -8.73
CA LEU A 83 -15.97 6.86 -10.18
C LEU A 83 -17.16 6.22 -10.91
N GLY A 84 -17.86 5.28 -10.28
CA GLY A 84 -19.12 4.76 -10.79
C GLY A 84 -18.98 3.62 -11.79
N PHE A 85 -17.79 3.02 -11.96
CA PHE A 85 -17.59 1.88 -12.84
C PHE A 85 -18.25 0.60 -12.27
N PRO A 86 -18.53 -0.41 -13.13
CA PRO A 86 -19.18 -1.62 -12.66
C PRO A 86 -18.19 -2.48 -11.85
N ASP A 87 -18.70 -3.15 -10.84
CA ASP A 87 -18.00 -4.27 -10.21
C ASP A 87 -17.75 -5.37 -11.24
N GLY A 88 -16.50 -5.77 -11.42
CA GLY A 88 -16.09 -6.73 -12.44
C GLY A 88 -16.62 -8.14 -12.24
N GLY A 89 -17.14 -8.45 -11.06
CA GLY A 89 -17.63 -9.77 -10.69
C GLY A 89 -16.53 -10.76 -10.31
N ASN A 90 -16.92 -11.99 -10.03
CA ASN A 90 -16.01 -13.01 -9.48
C ASN A 90 -14.87 -13.41 -10.43
N ARG A 91 -15.10 -13.31 -11.75
CA ARG A 91 -14.17 -13.74 -12.80
C ARG A 91 -13.91 -12.66 -13.85
N GLY A 92 -14.29 -11.42 -13.57
CA GLY A 92 -14.12 -10.31 -14.50
C GLY A 92 -15.19 -10.21 -15.58
N GLU A 93 -16.38 -10.80 -15.36
CA GLU A 93 -17.48 -10.82 -16.34
C GLU A 93 -17.92 -9.42 -16.80
N ARG A 94 -17.74 -8.41 -15.92
CA ARG A 94 -18.07 -7.01 -16.20
C ARG A 94 -16.84 -6.09 -16.18
N SER A 95 -15.63 -6.67 -16.16
CA SER A 95 -14.40 -5.89 -16.08
C SER A 95 -14.21 -5.02 -17.33
N VAL A 96 -14.10 -3.73 -17.15
CA VAL A 96 -13.80 -2.80 -18.26
C VAL A 96 -12.40 -3.02 -18.82
N TYR A 97 -11.49 -3.54 -18.00
CA TYR A 97 -10.16 -3.92 -18.44
C TYR A 97 -10.19 -5.13 -19.41
N LEU A 98 -10.99 -6.14 -19.13
CA LEU A 98 -11.07 -7.35 -19.95
C LEU A 98 -11.96 -7.20 -21.20
N HIS A 99 -13.01 -6.39 -21.10
CA HIS A 99 -14.07 -6.33 -22.13
C HIS A 99 -14.35 -4.92 -22.65
N GLY A 100 -13.75 -3.89 -22.05
CA GLY A 100 -14.03 -2.48 -22.35
C GLY A 100 -13.01 -1.78 -23.25
N LEU A 101 -12.20 -2.51 -24.03
CA LEU A 101 -11.17 -1.91 -24.89
C LEU A 101 -11.78 -1.21 -26.10
N ASP A 102 -12.63 -1.92 -26.85
CA ASP A 102 -13.15 -1.48 -28.15
C ASP A 102 -14.57 -0.90 -28.04
N LYS A 103 -15.33 -1.33 -27.05
CA LYS A 103 -16.72 -0.92 -26.82
C LYS A 103 -17.05 -0.92 -25.33
N PRO A 104 -18.06 -0.15 -24.92
CA PRO A 104 -18.53 -0.19 -23.54
C PRO A 104 -19.00 -1.58 -23.11
N VAL A 105 -18.65 -1.96 -21.88
CA VAL A 105 -19.16 -3.19 -21.24
C VAL A 105 -20.64 -3.02 -20.91
N ASP A 106 -21.42 -4.08 -21.09
CA ASP A 106 -22.80 -4.13 -20.57
C ASP A 106 -22.77 -4.78 -19.17
N ALA A 107 -23.08 -4.01 -18.17
CA ALA A 107 -23.17 -4.45 -16.78
C ALA A 107 -24.65 -4.44 -16.34
N GLY A 108 -25.39 -5.49 -16.71
CA GLY A 108 -26.79 -5.65 -16.34
C GLY A 108 -27.74 -4.62 -16.98
N GLY A 109 -27.49 -4.28 -18.25
CA GLY A 109 -28.25 -3.30 -19.03
C GLY A 109 -27.72 -1.86 -18.90
N ARG A 110 -26.59 -1.66 -18.24
CA ARG A 110 -25.91 -0.36 -18.17
C ARG A 110 -24.58 -0.41 -18.90
N THR A 111 -24.26 0.69 -19.59
CA THR A 111 -23.00 0.84 -20.35
C THR A 111 -22.24 2.10 -19.96
N GLU A 112 -22.65 2.77 -18.89
CA GLU A 112 -22.05 4.01 -18.40
C GLU A 112 -22.17 4.13 -16.88
N THR A 113 -21.30 4.94 -16.28
CA THR A 113 -21.23 5.18 -14.83
C THR A 113 -22.55 5.72 -14.29
N TYR A 114 -22.78 5.53 -13.02
CA TYR A 114 -23.98 6.04 -12.37
C TYR A 114 -23.76 6.24 -10.87
N GLY A 115 -24.53 7.13 -10.30
CA GLY A 115 -24.66 7.31 -8.86
C GLY A 115 -25.99 6.79 -8.32
N CYS A 116 -26.23 6.94 -7.03
CA CYS A 116 -27.43 6.51 -6.35
C CYS A 116 -27.91 7.54 -5.32
N GLY A 117 -29.18 7.89 -5.42
CA GLY A 117 -29.80 8.88 -4.51
C GLY A 117 -29.20 10.28 -4.71
N ASP A 118 -28.62 10.82 -3.65
CA ASP A 118 -27.92 12.11 -3.65
C ASP A 118 -26.40 11.99 -3.87
N ILE A 119 -25.93 10.80 -4.24
CA ILE A 119 -24.54 10.54 -4.64
C ILE A 119 -24.52 10.40 -6.16
N VAL A 120 -23.72 11.22 -6.79
CA VAL A 120 -23.47 11.17 -8.24
C VAL A 120 -22.09 10.58 -8.50
N ASP A 121 -21.90 9.96 -9.67
CA ASP A 121 -20.56 9.54 -10.09
C ASP A 121 -19.70 10.76 -10.47
N TYR A 122 -18.40 10.60 -10.36
CA TYR A 122 -17.41 11.67 -10.57
C TYR A 122 -17.56 12.37 -11.91
N HIS A 123 -17.74 11.59 -12.98
CA HIS A 123 -17.79 12.18 -14.34
C HIS A 123 -19.02 13.04 -14.53
N TYR A 124 -20.18 12.58 -14.01
CA TYR A 124 -21.41 13.35 -14.06
C TYR A 124 -21.33 14.61 -13.20
N GLU A 125 -20.77 14.53 -11.99
CA GLU A 125 -20.60 15.70 -11.13
C GLU A 125 -19.78 16.80 -11.81
N LYS A 126 -18.73 16.40 -12.52
CA LYS A 126 -17.80 17.34 -13.14
C LYS A 126 -18.20 17.83 -14.53
N TYR A 127 -18.78 16.95 -15.34
CA TYR A 127 -19.02 17.20 -16.77
C TYR A 127 -20.51 17.17 -17.18
N GLY A 128 -21.41 16.81 -16.27
CA GLY A 128 -22.85 16.75 -16.54
C GLY A 128 -23.29 15.56 -17.41
N GLN A 129 -22.42 14.58 -17.63
CA GLN A 129 -22.68 13.34 -18.37
C GLN A 129 -21.97 12.18 -17.72
N HIS A 130 -22.50 10.96 -17.89
CA HIS A 130 -21.89 9.74 -17.37
C HIS A 130 -20.75 9.25 -18.25
N GLN A 131 -19.72 8.65 -17.65
CA GLN A 131 -18.60 8.05 -18.36
C GLN A 131 -19.01 6.69 -18.94
N LYS A 132 -18.54 6.36 -20.14
CA LYS A 132 -18.77 5.04 -20.71
C LYS A 132 -17.93 3.98 -20.00
N TYR A 133 -18.49 2.78 -19.85
CA TYR A 133 -17.80 1.61 -19.27
C TYR A 133 -16.72 1.08 -20.19
N THR A 134 -15.69 1.88 -20.38
CA THR A 134 -14.53 1.54 -21.22
C THR A 134 -13.24 1.65 -20.42
N TRP A 135 -12.22 0.93 -20.85
CA TRP A 135 -10.89 1.04 -20.26
C TRP A 135 -10.34 2.47 -20.34
N ASN A 136 -10.44 3.09 -21.52
CA ASN A 136 -10.00 4.48 -21.69
C ASN A 136 -10.81 5.47 -20.83
N GLY A 137 -12.09 5.21 -20.62
CA GLY A 137 -12.93 6.01 -19.72
C GLY A 137 -12.45 5.95 -18.27
N LEU A 138 -12.11 4.75 -17.79
CA LEU A 138 -11.55 4.56 -16.46
C LEU A 138 -10.20 5.29 -16.30
N LEU A 139 -9.30 5.14 -17.28
CA LEU A 139 -8.00 5.83 -17.25
C LEU A 139 -8.16 7.35 -17.25
N ALA A 140 -9.10 7.87 -18.04
CA ALA A 140 -9.37 9.31 -18.12
C ALA A 140 -9.89 9.86 -16.78
N ASP A 141 -10.88 9.22 -16.16
CA ASP A 141 -11.44 9.67 -14.89
C ASP A 141 -10.43 9.53 -13.74
N LEU A 142 -9.67 8.45 -13.71
CA LEU A 142 -8.63 8.26 -12.70
C LEU A 142 -7.51 9.30 -12.82
N LYS A 143 -7.08 9.61 -14.05
CA LYS A 143 -6.10 10.68 -14.30
C LYS A 143 -6.65 12.03 -13.88
N ASP A 144 -7.88 12.32 -14.24
CA ASP A 144 -8.51 13.60 -13.97
C ASP A 144 -8.73 13.81 -12.45
N VAL A 145 -9.18 12.80 -11.71
CA VAL A 145 -9.36 12.92 -10.25
C VAL A 145 -8.03 13.15 -9.54
N ILE A 146 -6.95 12.49 -9.96
CA ILE A 146 -5.61 12.69 -9.39
C ILE A 146 -5.13 14.12 -9.67
N LEU A 147 -5.16 14.57 -10.92
CA LEU A 147 -4.66 15.89 -11.33
C LEU A 147 -5.49 17.04 -10.80
N SER A 148 -6.80 16.88 -10.68
CA SER A 148 -7.69 17.90 -10.12
C SER A 148 -7.48 18.13 -8.62
N ASN A 149 -7.02 17.11 -7.91
CA ASN A 149 -6.78 17.19 -6.46
C ASN A 149 -5.30 17.32 -6.10
N ARG A 150 -4.38 16.83 -6.93
CA ARG A 150 -2.92 16.81 -6.72
C ARG A 150 -2.51 16.50 -5.27
N PRO A 151 -2.93 15.37 -4.68
CA PRO A 151 -2.58 15.05 -3.30
C PRO A 151 -1.08 14.86 -3.14
N ASP A 152 -0.54 15.21 -1.96
CA ASP A 152 0.88 15.01 -1.65
C ASP A 152 1.25 13.52 -1.54
N ALA A 153 0.27 12.70 -1.14
CA ALA A 153 0.45 11.26 -1.07
C ALA A 153 -0.77 10.50 -1.62
N LEU A 154 -0.48 9.35 -2.21
CA LEU A 154 -1.44 8.39 -2.74
C LEU A 154 -1.24 7.05 -2.03
N MET A 155 -2.30 6.49 -1.45
CA MET A 155 -2.34 5.11 -0.98
C MET A 155 -3.29 4.33 -1.86
N VAL A 156 -2.81 3.26 -2.49
CA VAL A 156 -3.55 2.57 -3.56
C VAL A 156 -3.55 1.07 -3.31
N THR A 157 -4.72 0.45 -3.46
CA THR A 157 -4.82 -1.02 -3.45
C THR A 157 -4.04 -1.58 -4.62
N ASP A 158 -3.17 -2.54 -4.32
CA ASP A 158 -2.32 -3.16 -5.31
C ASP A 158 -2.85 -4.51 -5.77
N PHE A 159 -2.10 -5.10 -6.66
CA PHE A 159 -2.32 -6.32 -7.39
C PHE A 159 -2.38 -7.53 -6.44
N ASP A 160 -3.58 -8.05 -6.22
CA ASP A 160 -3.81 -9.31 -5.51
C ASP A 160 -4.65 -10.28 -6.38
N TYR A 161 -5.25 -11.29 -5.81
CA TYR A 161 -6.00 -12.29 -6.60
C TYR A 161 -7.34 -11.77 -7.14
N HIS A 162 -7.88 -10.64 -6.63
CA HIS A 162 -9.16 -10.10 -7.10
C HIS A 162 -9.01 -9.35 -8.42
N VAL A 163 -9.89 -9.60 -9.38
CA VAL A 163 -9.80 -9.04 -10.74
C VAL A 163 -9.83 -7.51 -10.76
N ASP A 164 -10.65 -6.88 -9.91
CA ASP A 164 -10.77 -5.43 -9.87
C ASP A 164 -9.62 -4.76 -9.14
N HIS A 165 -8.99 -5.44 -8.17
CA HIS A 165 -7.76 -4.95 -7.56
C HIS A 165 -6.62 -4.90 -8.57
N ARG A 166 -6.48 -5.95 -9.37
CA ARG A 166 -5.53 -6.01 -10.49
C ARG A 166 -5.82 -4.93 -11.52
N MET A 167 -7.09 -4.76 -11.90
CA MET A 167 -7.52 -3.71 -12.82
C MET A 167 -7.15 -2.32 -12.30
N LEU A 168 -7.44 -2.02 -11.03
CA LEU A 168 -7.07 -0.75 -10.42
C LEU A 168 -5.56 -0.54 -10.39
N SER A 169 -4.79 -1.56 -9.99
CA SER A 169 -3.33 -1.47 -9.91
C SER A 169 -2.73 -1.10 -11.26
N ILE A 170 -3.15 -1.76 -12.34
CA ILE A 170 -2.66 -1.49 -13.69
C ILE A 170 -3.14 -0.15 -14.22
N ALA A 171 -4.42 0.21 -14.00
CA ALA A 171 -4.95 1.50 -14.38
C ALA A 171 -4.18 2.64 -13.72
N PHE A 172 -3.90 2.50 -12.42
CA PHE A 172 -3.15 3.48 -11.65
C PHE A 172 -1.71 3.64 -12.16
N GLU A 173 -1.01 2.54 -12.41
CA GLU A 173 0.36 2.60 -12.93
C GLU A 173 0.41 3.27 -14.31
N LYS A 174 -0.49 2.91 -15.23
CA LYS A 174 -0.60 3.58 -16.54
C LYS A 174 -0.89 5.08 -16.41
N VAL A 175 -1.80 5.44 -15.54
CA VAL A 175 -2.15 6.85 -15.29
C VAL A 175 -0.96 7.61 -14.71
N MET A 176 -0.29 7.05 -13.69
CA MET A 176 0.88 7.68 -13.10
C MET A 176 2.03 7.82 -14.11
N GLY A 177 2.33 6.77 -14.88
CA GLY A 177 3.33 6.86 -15.96
C GLY A 177 2.99 7.96 -16.96
N SER A 178 1.72 8.08 -17.34
CA SER A 178 1.26 9.14 -18.23
C SER A 178 1.39 10.55 -17.61
N ILE A 179 1.16 10.70 -16.30
CA ILE A 179 1.32 11.98 -15.58
C ILE A 179 2.80 12.35 -15.44
N LEU A 180 3.62 11.41 -15.04
CA LEU A 180 5.04 11.64 -14.78
C LEU A 180 5.82 11.96 -16.05
N ASN A 181 5.43 11.40 -17.20
CA ASN A 181 6.02 11.67 -18.50
C ASN A 181 5.45 12.93 -19.21
N GLU A 182 4.52 13.67 -18.61
CA GLU A 182 4.06 14.92 -19.20
C GLU A 182 5.18 15.97 -19.24
N PRO A 183 5.43 16.61 -20.40
CA PRO A 183 6.45 17.64 -20.49
C PRO A 183 6.24 18.75 -19.46
N GLY A 184 7.27 19.02 -18.65
CA GLY A 184 7.23 20.04 -17.61
C GLY A 184 6.45 19.63 -16.34
N ASN A 185 6.16 18.34 -16.17
CA ASN A 185 5.53 17.85 -14.95
C ASN A 185 6.35 18.20 -13.71
N THR A 186 5.66 18.70 -12.67
CA THR A 186 6.22 19.02 -11.36
C THR A 186 5.49 18.28 -10.22
N TYR A 187 4.61 17.35 -10.56
CA TYR A 187 3.83 16.60 -9.60
C TYR A 187 4.49 15.25 -9.33
N GLU A 188 5.09 15.13 -8.16
CA GLU A 188 5.84 13.97 -7.68
C GLU A 188 5.29 13.53 -6.31
N PRO A 189 4.07 12.95 -6.24
CA PRO A 189 3.46 12.54 -4.98
C PRO A 189 4.18 11.32 -4.39
N LEU A 190 4.08 11.13 -3.07
CA LEU A 190 4.44 9.85 -2.46
C LEU A 190 3.40 8.79 -2.85
N VAL A 191 3.82 7.67 -3.40
CA VAL A 191 2.92 6.57 -3.78
C VAL A 191 3.19 5.34 -2.94
N PHE A 192 2.18 4.92 -2.18
CA PHE A 192 2.19 3.74 -1.33
C PHE A 192 1.22 2.69 -1.88
N LYS A 193 1.73 1.53 -2.24
CA LYS A 193 0.96 0.39 -2.72
C LYS A 193 0.73 -0.59 -1.57
N GLY A 194 -0.52 -0.98 -1.34
CA GLY A 194 -0.92 -1.89 -0.27
C GLY A 194 -1.92 -2.94 -0.76
N PHE A 195 -2.16 -3.98 0.01
CA PHE A 195 -3.08 -5.05 -0.35
C PHE A 195 -4.34 -5.01 0.52
N ALA A 196 -5.50 -5.14 -0.10
CA ALA A 196 -6.77 -5.21 0.60
C ALA A 196 -7.01 -6.61 1.16
N TYR A 197 -6.62 -7.65 0.44
CA TYR A 197 -6.74 -9.04 0.90
C TYR A 197 -5.40 -9.61 1.34
N ALA A 198 -5.46 -10.45 2.35
CA ALA A 198 -4.29 -11.07 2.95
C ALA A 198 -3.94 -12.38 2.26
N THR A 199 -3.60 -12.32 0.99
CA THR A 199 -3.18 -13.50 0.23
C THR A 199 -1.75 -13.89 0.52
N SER A 200 -0.87 -12.90 0.76
CA SER A 200 0.54 -13.12 1.11
C SER A 200 0.85 -12.79 2.57
N TYR A 201 0.09 -11.90 3.20
CA TYR A 201 0.27 -11.53 4.61
C TYR A 201 -1.07 -11.24 5.28
N VAL A 202 -1.16 -11.50 6.58
CA VAL A 202 -2.31 -11.14 7.42
C VAL A 202 -1.83 -10.75 8.79
N SER A 203 -2.70 -10.11 9.58
CA SER A 203 -2.55 -9.97 11.01
C SER A 203 -2.43 -11.34 11.65
N TYR A 204 -1.89 -11.38 12.84
CA TYR A 204 -1.86 -12.62 13.59
C TYR A 204 -3.26 -13.21 13.62
N LYS A 205 -3.34 -14.54 13.43
CA LYS A 205 -4.59 -15.25 13.16
C LYS A 205 -5.63 -15.08 14.27
N ASP A 206 -5.17 -14.83 15.47
CA ASP A 206 -6.00 -14.60 16.62
C ASP A 206 -5.77 -13.17 17.16
N TYR A 207 -6.75 -12.29 16.96
CA TYR A 207 -6.74 -10.93 17.53
C TYR A 207 -6.58 -10.94 19.07
N TYR A 208 -7.05 -12.00 19.71
CA TYR A 208 -7.02 -12.16 21.16
C TYR A 208 -5.74 -12.82 21.68
N GLU A 209 -4.70 -12.88 20.87
CA GLU A 209 -3.35 -13.22 21.31
C GLU A 209 -2.87 -12.26 22.41
N ARG A 210 -1.84 -12.69 23.14
CA ARG A 210 -1.32 -11.94 24.30
C ARG A 210 -0.84 -10.53 23.96
N HIS A 211 -0.39 -10.34 22.73
CA HIS A 211 0.09 -9.06 22.22
C HIS A 211 -0.59 -8.70 20.90
N PHE A 212 -0.61 -7.40 20.59
CA PHE A 212 -1.09 -6.90 19.32
C PHE A 212 0.04 -7.01 18.29
N LEU A 213 0.06 -8.09 17.56
CA LEU A 213 1.19 -8.45 16.72
C LEU A 213 1.18 -7.74 15.36
N SER A 214 2.35 -7.58 14.78
CA SER A 214 2.53 -7.02 13.43
C SER A 214 2.16 -8.02 12.34
N SER A 215 1.93 -7.48 11.14
CA SER A 215 1.66 -8.23 9.92
C SER A 215 2.75 -9.27 9.62
N ARG A 216 2.35 -10.38 9.03
CA ARG A 216 3.26 -11.46 8.62
C ARG A 216 2.82 -12.09 7.31
N VAL A 217 3.73 -12.73 6.61
CA VAL A 217 3.41 -13.60 5.48
C VAL A 217 2.53 -14.76 5.97
N TYR A 218 1.40 -14.99 5.31
CA TYR A 218 0.40 -15.95 5.77
C TYR A 218 0.26 -17.17 4.87
N ARG A 219 -0.08 -16.98 3.59
CA ARG A 219 -0.40 -18.10 2.68
C ARG A 219 0.54 -18.13 1.50
N LYS A 220 1.47 -19.08 1.49
CA LYS A 220 2.37 -19.28 0.36
C LYS A 220 1.67 -19.86 -0.86
N GLU A 221 0.75 -20.78 -0.64
CA GLU A 221 0.03 -21.51 -1.68
C GLU A 221 -0.99 -20.69 -2.46
N MET A 222 -1.35 -19.52 -1.98
CA MET A 222 -2.28 -18.60 -2.66
C MET A 222 -1.57 -17.47 -3.40
N ARG A 223 -0.25 -17.46 -3.42
CA ARG A 223 0.51 -16.43 -4.10
C ARG A 223 0.56 -16.67 -5.59
N TYR A 224 0.63 -15.58 -6.34
CA TYR A 224 0.64 -15.62 -7.78
C TYR A 224 1.88 -16.33 -8.35
N LEU A 225 3.05 -15.99 -7.87
CA LEU A 225 4.32 -16.68 -8.14
C LEU A 225 4.86 -17.21 -6.80
N ASP A 226 5.98 -17.91 -6.80
CA ASP A 226 6.65 -18.30 -5.55
C ASP A 226 7.33 -17.10 -4.88
N CYS A 227 6.54 -16.10 -4.54
CA CYS A 227 6.93 -14.85 -3.92
C CYS A 227 6.32 -14.69 -2.53
N GLU A 228 6.80 -13.72 -1.75
CA GLU A 228 6.27 -13.43 -0.43
C GLU A 228 5.05 -12.51 -0.44
N THR A 229 4.80 -11.82 -1.54
CA THR A 229 3.64 -10.93 -1.76
C THR A 229 2.86 -11.37 -2.99
N ASP A 230 1.63 -10.89 -3.15
CA ASP A 230 0.82 -11.16 -4.33
C ASP A 230 1.35 -10.46 -5.59
N ASN A 231 2.00 -9.32 -5.41
CA ASN A 231 2.76 -8.67 -6.48
C ASN A 231 4.23 -9.11 -6.40
N PRO A 232 4.72 -9.88 -7.39
CA PRO A 232 6.06 -10.46 -7.34
C PRO A 232 7.21 -9.44 -7.33
N VAL A 233 6.97 -8.19 -7.71
CA VAL A 233 7.95 -7.11 -7.68
C VAL A 233 8.38 -6.77 -6.25
N TYR A 234 7.51 -6.98 -5.26
CA TYR A 234 7.74 -6.54 -3.89
C TYR A 234 8.31 -7.64 -3.00
N GLU A 235 9.43 -7.33 -2.39
CA GLU A 235 10.03 -8.14 -1.33
C GLU A 235 9.42 -7.78 0.02
N TRP A 236 9.06 -8.81 0.81
CA TRP A 236 8.50 -8.62 2.15
C TRP A 236 9.38 -7.75 3.05
N ASN A 237 10.68 -7.90 2.96
CA ASN A 237 11.64 -7.19 3.80
C ASN A 237 11.78 -5.70 3.45
N LYS A 238 11.34 -5.28 2.27
CA LYS A 238 11.40 -3.89 1.82
C LYS A 238 10.12 -3.09 2.10
N ARG A 239 9.13 -3.73 2.74
CA ARG A 239 7.91 -3.02 3.13
C ARG A 239 8.18 -1.88 4.10
N ILE A 240 7.47 -0.78 3.91
CA ILE A 240 7.40 0.29 4.91
C ILE A 240 6.33 -0.08 5.92
N ARG A 241 6.66 0.05 7.20
CA ARG A 241 5.80 -0.30 8.33
C ARG A 241 5.45 0.97 9.09
N PHE A 242 4.21 1.41 9.03
CA PHE A 242 3.74 2.56 9.78
C PHE A 242 3.18 2.17 11.14
N PRO A 243 3.45 2.97 12.19
CA PRO A 243 2.82 2.78 13.50
C PRO A 243 1.31 2.98 13.44
N VAL A 244 0.57 2.19 14.21
CA VAL A 244 -0.89 2.23 14.29
C VAL A 244 -1.33 2.99 15.53
N ALA A 245 -2.29 3.91 15.37
CA ALA A 245 -2.84 4.69 16.47
C ALA A 245 -3.52 3.81 17.53
N SER A 246 -3.50 4.23 18.81
CA SER A 246 -4.08 3.46 19.91
C SER A 246 -5.57 3.14 19.73
N ALA A 247 -6.34 4.02 19.12
CA ALA A 247 -7.76 3.78 18.81
C ALA A 247 -7.97 2.66 17.78
N CYS A 248 -6.98 2.40 16.93
CA CYS A 248 -7.02 1.34 15.91
C CYS A 248 -6.44 0.01 16.42
N ARG A 249 -5.90 -0.04 17.64
CA ARG A 249 -5.30 -1.23 18.28
C ARG A 249 -5.75 -1.38 19.73
N GLY A 250 -7.00 -1.04 20.00
CA GLY A 250 -7.57 -1.12 21.35
C GLY A 250 -7.53 -2.54 21.96
N PRO A 251 -7.65 -2.66 23.29
CA PRO A 251 -7.54 -3.93 23.99
C PRO A 251 -8.70 -4.90 23.72
N GLY A 252 -9.72 -4.48 22.98
CA GLY A 252 -10.87 -5.26 22.53
C GLY A 252 -11.43 -4.72 21.23
N LEU A 253 -12.01 -5.59 20.40
CA LEU A 253 -12.57 -5.22 19.10
C LEU A 253 -13.71 -4.21 19.22
N LEU A 254 -14.59 -4.36 20.20
CA LEU A 254 -15.74 -3.47 20.40
C LEU A 254 -15.34 -2.00 20.65
N HIS A 255 -14.12 -1.77 21.09
CA HIS A 255 -13.58 -0.42 21.30
C HIS A 255 -12.63 0.05 20.20
N ASN A 256 -12.34 -0.80 19.23
CA ASN A 256 -11.46 -0.50 18.11
C ASN A 256 -12.21 0.28 17.03
N VAL A 257 -11.68 1.44 16.60
CA VAL A 257 -12.36 2.27 15.60
C VAL A 257 -12.40 1.61 14.22
N LEU A 258 -11.39 0.83 13.86
CA LEU A 258 -11.39 0.09 12.59
C LEU A 258 -12.44 -1.01 12.59
N TYR A 259 -12.63 -1.71 13.72
CA TYR A 259 -13.71 -2.70 13.84
C TYR A 259 -15.08 -2.05 13.67
N LYS A 260 -15.31 -0.91 14.33
CA LYS A 260 -16.58 -0.17 14.20
C LYS A 260 -16.82 0.30 12.76
N ALA A 261 -15.80 0.73 12.07
CA ALA A 261 -15.90 1.10 10.66
C ALA A 261 -16.19 -0.12 9.78
N LEU A 262 -15.45 -1.22 10.00
CA LEU A 262 -15.58 -2.46 9.24
C LEU A 262 -17.00 -3.06 9.33
N ILE A 263 -17.59 -3.10 10.51
CA ILE A 263 -18.97 -3.64 10.69
C ILE A 263 -20.06 -2.76 10.08
N CYS A 264 -19.76 -1.53 9.65
CA CYS A 264 -20.68 -0.73 8.85
C CYS A 264 -20.95 -1.36 7.48
N HIS A 265 -20.02 -2.12 6.94
CA HIS A 265 -20.15 -2.83 5.68
C HIS A 265 -20.89 -4.16 5.85
N MET A 266 -22.15 -4.09 6.29
CA MET A 266 -22.99 -5.25 6.59
C MET A 266 -23.21 -6.18 5.40
N SER A 267 -23.20 -5.64 4.18
CA SER A 267 -23.32 -6.42 2.95
C SER A 267 -22.14 -7.37 2.73
N GLN A 268 -20.96 -7.05 3.27
CA GLN A 268 -19.71 -7.77 3.01
C GLN A 268 -19.34 -8.83 4.05
N LYS A 269 -20.17 -9.06 5.07
CA LYS A 269 -19.88 -9.99 6.18
C LYS A 269 -18.54 -9.74 6.85
N ASN A 270 -18.21 -8.51 7.08
CA ASN A 270 -16.86 -8.05 7.35
C ASN A 270 -16.22 -8.54 8.65
N ILE A 271 -16.97 -9.16 9.54
CA ILE A 271 -16.36 -9.81 10.69
C ILE A 271 -15.35 -10.90 10.30
N GLU A 272 -15.47 -11.46 9.11
CA GLU A 272 -14.52 -12.44 8.57
C GLU A 272 -13.18 -11.78 8.21
N HIS A 273 -13.17 -10.46 7.91
CA HIS A 273 -11.99 -9.67 7.56
C HIS A 273 -11.22 -9.12 8.76
N VAL A 274 -11.74 -9.24 9.98
CA VAL A 274 -11.12 -8.77 11.23
C VAL A 274 -9.64 -9.14 11.33
N ARG A 275 -9.27 -10.34 10.89
CA ARG A 275 -7.89 -10.85 10.96
C ARG A 275 -6.92 -10.17 9.99
N GLN A 276 -7.43 -9.47 8.99
CA GLN A 276 -6.62 -8.83 7.95
C GLN A 276 -6.29 -7.39 8.30
N VAL A 277 -7.15 -6.74 9.07
CA VAL A 277 -7.12 -5.29 9.33
C VAL A 277 -6.44 -4.94 10.64
N PHE A 278 -6.45 -5.86 11.62
CA PHE A 278 -6.00 -5.57 12.98
C PHE A 278 -4.57 -6.04 13.22
N ASN A 279 -3.63 -5.19 12.83
CA ASN A 279 -2.20 -5.41 13.00
C ASN A 279 -1.56 -4.32 13.85
N GLY A 280 -0.43 -4.63 14.46
CA GLY A 280 0.39 -3.66 15.17
C GLY A 280 1.16 -2.71 14.26
N ASP A 281 1.18 -2.96 12.99
CA ASP A 281 1.72 -2.11 11.93
C ASP A 281 0.77 -2.05 10.73
N LEU A 282 0.86 -0.98 9.96
CA LEU A 282 0.24 -0.85 8.65
C LEU A 282 1.36 -0.86 7.61
N ILE A 283 1.25 -1.74 6.60
CA ILE A 283 2.35 -2.00 5.68
C ILE A 283 2.04 -1.58 4.26
N PHE A 284 3.03 -0.98 3.60
CA PHE A 284 3.00 -0.58 2.21
C PHE A 284 4.36 -0.79 1.55
N TRP A 285 4.35 -0.73 0.21
CA TRP A 285 5.54 -0.61 -0.61
C TRP A 285 5.52 0.75 -1.31
N LEU A 286 6.64 1.46 -1.23
CA LEU A 286 6.80 2.76 -1.85
C LEU A 286 7.16 2.59 -3.33
N ARG A 287 6.48 3.35 -4.21
CA ARG A 287 6.84 3.55 -5.60
C ARG A 287 7.36 4.97 -5.78
N ARG A 288 8.56 5.08 -6.34
CA ARG A 288 9.26 6.36 -6.52
C ARG A 288 8.67 7.15 -7.69
N THR A 289 8.31 8.41 -7.44
CA THR A 289 7.84 9.34 -8.49
C THR A 289 8.83 10.46 -8.75
N ASP A 290 9.83 10.63 -7.88
CA ASP A 290 10.95 11.56 -8.01
C ASP A 290 12.08 11.02 -8.89
N ASN A 291 11.82 9.98 -9.66
CA ASN A 291 12.75 9.39 -10.61
C ASN A 291 13.12 10.42 -11.70
N LEU A 292 14.40 10.75 -11.79
CA LEU A 292 14.94 11.74 -12.73
C LEU A 292 14.79 11.34 -14.20
N ILE A 293 14.52 10.06 -14.48
CA ILE A 293 14.30 9.58 -15.85
C ILE A 293 13.17 10.35 -16.57
N TYR A 294 12.15 10.77 -15.82
CA TYR A 294 11.03 11.59 -16.34
C TYR A 294 11.45 13.01 -16.75
N LYS A 295 12.63 13.46 -16.32
CA LYS A 295 13.21 14.78 -16.66
C LYS A 295 14.20 14.70 -17.81
N GLY A 296 14.42 13.50 -18.35
CA GLY A 296 15.39 13.22 -19.41
C GLY A 296 14.74 12.66 -20.68
N LYS A 297 15.55 12.57 -21.72
CA LYS A 297 15.20 11.89 -22.96
C LYS A 297 15.84 10.51 -22.99
N VAL A 298 15.01 9.47 -22.94
CA VAL A 298 15.48 8.09 -22.99
C VAL A 298 15.66 7.62 -24.44
N THR A 299 16.81 7.06 -24.74
CA THR A 299 17.14 6.43 -26.01
C THR A 299 17.66 5.02 -25.77
N VAL A 300 17.39 4.11 -26.69
CA VAL A 300 17.78 2.70 -26.59
C VAL A 300 18.44 2.23 -27.87
N SER A 301 19.25 1.19 -27.78
CA SER A 301 19.87 0.54 -28.94
C SER A 301 18.85 -0.07 -29.89
N SER A 302 17.78 -0.65 -29.35
CA SER A 302 16.68 -1.26 -30.05
C SER A 302 15.49 -1.46 -29.10
N GLY A 303 14.30 -1.75 -29.64
CA GLY A 303 13.08 -1.94 -28.87
C GLY A 303 12.40 -0.61 -28.49
N VAL A 304 11.52 -0.64 -27.50
CA VAL A 304 10.65 0.46 -27.09
C VAL A 304 11.17 1.09 -25.80
N SER A 305 11.67 2.32 -25.88
CA SER A 305 12.28 3.00 -24.71
C SER A 305 11.30 3.34 -23.62
N SER A 306 10.01 3.53 -23.93
CA SER A 306 9.01 3.91 -22.94
C SER A 306 8.80 2.87 -21.83
N TYR A 307 9.06 1.59 -22.11
CA TYR A 307 8.97 0.53 -21.08
C TYR A 307 9.99 0.69 -19.94
N LEU A 308 10.99 1.55 -20.09
CA LEU A 308 11.96 1.84 -19.04
C LEU A 308 11.48 2.90 -18.04
N HIS A 309 10.37 3.58 -18.33
CA HIS A 309 9.87 4.70 -17.53
C HIS A 309 8.36 4.93 -17.66
N ASP A 310 7.58 3.88 -17.86
CA ASP A 310 6.11 3.97 -17.93
C ASP A 310 5.41 3.73 -16.60
N PHE A 311 6.19 3.59 -15.52
CA PHE A 311 5.72 3.29 -14.17
C PHE A 311 5.06 1.90 -14.04
N GLN A 312 5.12 1.05 -15.05
CA GLN A 312 4.55 -0.29 -15.06
C GLN A 312 5.64 -1.34 -14.80
N MET A 313 5.44 -2.16 -13.79
CA MET A 313 6.36 -3.27 -13.47
C MET A 313 5.78 -4.63 -13.84
N MET A 314 4.51 -4.69 -14.26
CA MET A 314 3.80 -5.92 -14.56
C MET A 314 2.97 -5.75 -15.83
N ASN A 315 2.81 -6.85 -16.55
CA ASN A 315 1.85 -6.90 -17.62
C ASN A 315 0.54 -7.54 -17.16
N ALA A 316 -0.47 -7.31 -17.96
CA ALA A 316 -1.80 -7.78 -17.67
C ALA A 316 -2.05 -9.27 -18.02
N LYS A 317 -1.10 -10.01 -18.62
CA LYS A 317 -1.20 -11.47 -18.77
C LYS A 317 -1.49 -12.17 -17.46
N GLN A 318 -1.01 -11.57 -16.39
CA GLN A 318 -1.13 -12.09 -15.05
C GLN A 318 -2.52 -11.93 -14.43
N ILE A 319 -3.44 -11.21 -15.10
CA ILE A 319 -4.80 -11.00 -14.60
C ILE A 319 -5.75 -12.08 -15.05
N ALA A 320 -5.68 -12.48 -16.32
CA ALA A 320 -6.52 -13.53 -16.86
C ALA A 320 -5.90 -14.09 -18.13
N ASP A 321 -5.93 -15.41 -18.29
CA ASP A 321 -5.47 -16.13 -19.48
C ASP A 321 -6.24 -15.76 -20.76
N THR A 322 -7.23 -14.91 -20.68
CA THR A 322 -8.22 -14.63 -21.72
C THR A 322 -8.01 -13.34 -22.49
N ARG A 323 -7.13 -12.43 -22.03
CA ARG A 323 -6.90 -11.18 -22.77
C ARG A 323 -5.86 -11.39 -23.86
N PRO A 324 -6.22 -11.18 -25.17
CA PRO A 324 -5.27 -11.34 -26.24
C PRO A 324 -4.22 -10.22 -26.24
N ALA A 325 -3.01 -10.57 -26.67
CA ALA A 325 -1.90 -9.65 -26.97
C ALA A 325 -1.80 -8.48 -25.98
N MET A 326 -1.38 -8.79 -24.80
CA MET A 326 -1.20 -7.80 -23.75
C MET A 326 -0.08 -6.86 -24.11
N GLU A 327 -0.23 -5.63 -23.71
CA GLU A 327 0.81 -4.63 -23.82
C GLU A 327 2.10 -5.16 -23.21
N ASP A 328 3.18 -5.07 -23.95
CA ASP A 328 4.49 -5.38 -23.43
C ASP A 328 4.84 -4.34 -22.35
N TYR A 329 5.54 -4.76 -21.34
CA TYR A 329 5.99 -3.93 -20.23
C TYR A 329 7.51 -3.99 -20.04
N LEU A 330 8.18 -4.76 -20.90
CA LEU A 330 9.59 -5.11 -20.74
C LEU A 330 10.37 -4.60 -21.96
N TRP A 331 11.35 -3.74 -21.72
CA TRP A 331 12.34 -3.41 -22.72
C TRP A 331 13.32 -4.57 -22.87
N MET A 332 13.31 -5.19 -24.06
CA MET A 332 14.24 -6.26 -24.44
C MET A 332 15.01 -5.80 -25.68
N PRO A 333 16.31 -5.51 -25.55
CA PRO A 333 17.13 -5.16 -26.71
C PRO A 333 17.47 -6.39 -27.56
N ASP A 334 17.64 -6.19 -28.87
CA ASP A 334 18.15 -7.20 -29.77
C ASP A 334 19.69 -7.38 -29.63
N ASP A 335 20.25 -8.34 -30.36
CA ASP A 335 21.67 -8.70 -30.23
C ASP A 335 22.67 -7.68 -30.80
N LYS A 336 22.22 -6.63 -31.51
CA LYS A 336 23.10 -5.66 -32.19
C LYS A 336 23.62 -4.53 -31.30
N GLY A 337 23.20 -4.49 -30.07
CA GLY A 337 23.64 -3.52 -29.07
C GLY A 337 22.64 -3.52 -27.93
N LYS A 338 23.12 -3.65 -26.72
CA LYS A 338 22.27 -3.82 -25.55
C LYS A 338 22.51 -2.65 -24.59
N TRP A 339 22.00 -1.48 -24.95
CA TRP A 339 22.16 -0.31 -24.10
C TRP A 339 20.90 0.58 -24.09
N CYS A 340 20.75 1.28 -22.98
CA CYS A 340 19.83 2.40 -22.84
C CYS A 340 20.57 3.62 -22.25
N ARG A 341 20.09 4.84 -22.57
CA ARG A 341 20.70 6.10 -22.16
C ARG A 341 19.61 7.12 -21.87
N CYS A 342 19.80 7.89 -20.80
CA CYS A 342 19.01 9.04 -20.44
C CYS A 342 19.85 10.31 -20.55
N ASP A 343 19.42 11.28 -21.36
CA ASP A 343 20.04 12.58 -21.56
C ASP A 343 19.19 13.66 -20.89
N PHE A 344 19.80 14.49 -20.06
CA PHE A 344 19.13 15.57 -19.32
C PHE A 344 19.40 16.94 -19.93
N GLU A 345 18.36 17.76 -20.04
CA GLU A 345 18.50 19.17 -20.48
C GLU A 345 19.28 20.03 -19.47
N LYS A 346 19.13 19.72 -18.18
CA LYS A 346 19.83 20.40 -17.07
C LYS A 346 20.66 19.39 -16.30
N PRO A 347 21.85 19.79 -15.82
CA PRO A 347 22.67 18.91 -14.99
C PRO A 347 21.90 18.42 -13.74
N GLN A 348 22.01 17.13 -13.42
CA GLN A 348 21.36 16.48 -12.30
C GLN A 348 22.35 16.08 -11.22
N HIS A 349 21.82 15.92 -9.99
CA HIS A 349 22.44 15.24 -8.87
C HIS A 349 21.87 13.83 -8.76
N ILE A 350 22.71 12.81 -8.67
CA ILE A 350 22.30 11.40 -8.66
C ILE A 350 23.02 10.65 -7.52
N GLU A 351 22.26 9.96 -6.67
CA GLU A 351 22.82 9.18 -5.55
C GLU A 351 22.70 7.67 -5.72
N ALA A 352 21.77 7.19 -6.53
CA ALA A 352 21.57 5.76 -6.75
C ALA A 352 20.85 5.50 -8.07
N MET A 353 20.85 4.24 -8.50
CA MET A 353 20.03 3.69 -9.58
C MET A 353 19.25 2.50 -9.04
N ALA A 354 18.04 2.28 -9.54
CA ALA A 354 17.33 1.03 -9.35
C ALA A 354 16.95 0.44 -10.71
N LEU A 355 17.15 -0.86 -10.85
CA LEU A 355 16.79 -1.62 -12.05
C LEU A 355 15.81 -2.74 -11.65
N TYR A 356 14.75 -2.87 -12.45
CA TYR A 356 13.76 -3.91 -12.30
C TYR A 356 13.79 -4.80 -13.55
N GLY A 357 14.03 -6.08 -13.36
CA GLY A 357 14.12 -7.05 -14.45
C GLY A 357 12.78 -7.67 -14.79
N ASN A 358 12.85 -8.76 -15.54
CA ASN A 358 11.68 -9.55 -15.88
C ASN A 358 11.12 -10.27 -14.64
N ILE A 359 9.81 -10.16 -14.40
CA ILE A 359 9.11 -10.89 -13.33
C ILE A 359 8.74 -12.32 -13.72
N GLU A 360 8.68 -12.59 -15.02
CA GLU A 360 8.32 -13.90 -15.58
C GLU A 360 9.49 -14.51 -16.36
N GLY A 361 9.57 -15.83 -16.34
CA GLY A 361 10.54 -16.55 -17.14
C GLY A 361 11.93 -16.65 -16.50
N THR A 362 12.88 -17.07 -17.31
CA THR A 362 14.26 -17.36 -16.89
C THR A 362 15.25 -16.26 -17.25
N GLY A 363 14.79 -15.25 -18.02
CA GLY A 363 15.66 -14.18 -18.51
C GLY A 363 16.15 -13.23 -17.42
N ARG A 364 17.46 -13.07 -17.30
CA ARG A 364 18.07 -12.17 -16.32
C ARG A 364 19.35 -11.52 -16.86
N ILE A 365 19.55 -10.26 -16.56
CA ILE A 365 20.81 -9.58 -16.77
C ILE A 365 21.77 -10.01 -15.65
N LEU A 366 22.93 -10.58 -16.04
CA LEU A 366 23.96 -11.05 -15.11
C LEU A 366 25.03 -10.01 -14.88
N LYS A 367 25.37 -9.21 -15.89
CA LYS A 367 26.35 -8.14 -15.81
C LYS A 367 25.93 -6.95 -16.66
N GLY A 368 26.18 -5.78 -16.16
CA GLY A 368 26.00 -4.53 -16.86
C GLY A 368 26.96 -3.46 -16.35
N LYS A 369 26.92 -2.29 -16.96
CA LYS A 369 27.77 -1.17 -16.57
C LYS A 369 27.03 0.14 -16.77
N PHE A 370 26.99 0.96 -15.74
CA PHE A 370 26.64 2.37 -15.88
C PHE A 370 27.87 3.20 -16.21
N THR A 371 27.69 4.18 -17.11
CA THR A 371 28.67 5.19 -17.47
C THR A 371 28.01 6.57 -17.46
N PHE A 372 28.72 7.56 -16.91
CA PHE A 372 28.25 8.92 -16.73
C PHE A 372 29.09 9.89 -17.56
N ASN A 373 28.54 11.08 -17.90
CA ASN A 373 29.27 12.10 -18.67
C ASN A 373 30.56 12.59 -18.01
N ASN A 374 30.70 12.49 -16.69
CA ASN A 374 31.90 12.92 -15.96
C ASN A 374 33.03 11.86 -15.93
N GLY A 375 32.82 10.73 -16.63
CA GLY A 375 33.77 9.61 -16.67
C GLY A 375 33.62 8.60 -15.53
N PHE A 376 32.77 8.87 -14.54
CA PHE A 376 32.45 7.88 -13.52
C PHE A 376 31.78 6.66 -14.18
N SER A 377 32.06 5.48 -13.68
CA SER A 377 31.41 4.26 -14.10
C SER A 377 31.29 3.26 -12.97
N ILE A 378 30.28 2.40 -13.01
CA ILE A 378 30.08 1.36 -12.02
C ILE A 378 29.56 0.09 -12.68
N ASP A 379 30.16 -1.04 -12.32
CA ASP A 379 29.71 -2.34 -12.79
C ASP A 379 28.47 -2.79 -11.98
N VAL A 380 27.53 -3.39 -12.69
CA VAL A 380 26.29 -3.94 -12.14
C VAL A 380 26.38 -5.45 -12.19
N GLY A 381 26.21 -6.09 -11.04
CA GLY A 381 26.15 -7.55 -10.93
C GLY A 381 24.81 -8.13 -11.42
N PRO A 382 24.52 -9.40 -11.10
CA PRO A 382 23.25 -10.00 -11.47
C PRO A 382 22.09 -9.21 -10.88
N LEU A 383 21.11 -8.86 -11.72
CA LEU A 383 19.87 -8.26 -11.21
C LEU A 383 19.14 -9.25 -10.30
N ALA A 384 18.34 -8.73 -9.39
CA ALA A 384 17.48 -9.55 -8.55
C ALA A 384 16.52 -10.38 -9.41
N LYS A 385 16.14 -11.56 -8.91
CA LYS A 385 15.15 -12.43 -9.56
C LYS A 385 13.75 -11.89 -9.38
N GLN A 386 12.81 -12.38 -10.19
CA GLN A 386 11.38 -12.11 -10.05
C GLN A 386 11.01 -10.61 -10.16
N GLY A 387 11.79 -9.84 -10.91
CA GLY A 387 11.54 -8.40 -11.05
C GLY A 387 11.77 -7.57 -9.79
N HIS A 388 12.36 -8.14 -8.74
CA HIS A 388 12.70 -7.39 -7.53
C HIS A 388 13.68 -6.27 -7.83
N GLU A 389 13.63 -5.22 -7.00
CA GLU A 389 14.53 -4.10 -7.09
C GLU A 389 16.00 -4.51 -6.96
N THR A 390 16.80 -4.07 -7.91
CA THR A 390 18.26 -4.09 -7.81
C THR A 390 18.75 -2.67 -7.60
N LEU A 391 18.98 -2.29 -6.33
CA LEU A 391 19.48 -0.96 -5.96
C LEU A 391 21.00 -0.91 -6.10
N ILE A 392 21.50 -0.01 -6.95
CA ILE A 392 22.92 0.25 -7.19
C ILE A 392 23.27 1.57 -6.50
N SER A 393 24.03 1.48 -5.40
CA SER A 393 24.50 2.63 -4.63
C SER A 393 25.94 2.97 -4.97
N PHE A 394 26.23 4.26 -5.09
CA PHE A 394 27.55 4.79 -5.39
C PHE A 394 27.75 6.15 -4.69
N PRO A 395 28.98 6.70 -4.62
CA PRO A 395 29.18 8.07 -4.15
C PRO A 395 28.37 9.06 -4.99
N PRO A 396 27.69 10.05 -4.38
CA PRO A 396 26.88 11.02 -5.11
C PRO A 396 27.61 11.62 -6.30
N GLN A 397 26.92 11.76 -7.42
CA GLN A 397 27.44 12.32 -8.65
C GLN A 397 26.71 13.63 -8.98
N ASP A 398 27.44 14.70 -9.16
CA ASP A 398 26.93 16.03 -9.49
C ASP A 398 27.20 16.41 -10.94
N GLY A 399 26.39 17.30 -11.50
CA GLY A 399 26.59 17.84 -12.83
C GLY A 399 26.35 16.83 -13.96
N ILE A 400 25.52 15.83 -13.69
CA ILE A 400 25.25 14.75 -14.65
C ILE A 400 24.29 15.22 -15.72
N THR A 401 24.76 15.19 -16.98
CA THR A 401 23.96 15.52 -18.17
C THR A 401 23.51 14.29 -18.95
N TRP A 402 24.12 13.14 -18.73
CA TRP A 402 23.65 11.87 -19.24
C TRP A 402 24.16 10.67 -18.44
N VAL A 403 23.37 9.63 -18.45
CA VAL A 403 23.72 8.30 -17.92
C VAL A 403 23.40 7.25 -18.97
N ARG A 404 24.29 6.27 -19.13
CA ARG A 404 24.11 5.12 -20.03
C ARG A 404 24.29 3.81 -19.26
N PHE A 405 23.41 2.85 -19.51
CA PHE A 405 23.51 1.49 -19.05
C PHE A 405 23.79 0.56 -20.23
N ASP A 406 24.88 -0.18 -20.17
CA ASP A 406 25.25 -1.20 -21.12
C ASP A 406 25.06 -2.59 -20.50
N ILE A 407 24.32 -3.47 -21.17
CA ILE A 407 24.15 -4.86 -20.76
C ILE A 407 25.30 -5.69 -21.29
N GLY A 408 26.03 -6.35 -20.38
CA GLY A 408 27.18 -7.20 -20.73
C GLY A 408 26.79 -8.66 -20.93
N GLU A 409 26.35 -9.33 -19.87
CA GLU A 409 25.99 -10.75 -19.87
C GLU A 409 24.53 -10.94 -19.48
N THR A 410 23.88 -11.91 -20.13
CA THR A 410 22.49 -12.30 -19.83
C THR A 410 22.40 -13.83 -19.73
N GLU A 411 21.39 -14.32 -19.02
CA GLU A 411 20.98 -15.73 -19.01
C GLU A 411 19.50 -15.85 -19.35
N GLY A 412 19.10 -16.98 -19.91
CA GLY A 412 17.72 -17.33 -20.23
C GLY A 412 17.09 -16.42 -21.28
N ASP A 413 15.79 -16.66 -21.54
CA ASP A 413 15.00 -15.90 -22.50
C ASP A 413 14.27 -14.75 -21.82
N GLY A 414 14.19 -13.59 -22.49
CA GLY A 414 13.50 -12.40 -21.96
C GLY A 414 14.32 -11.60 -20.94
N ALA A 415 15.66 -11.58 -21.06
CA ALA A 415 16.50 -10.72 -20.27
C ALA A 415 16.34 -9.25 -20.70
N GLY A 416 15.66 -8.45 -19.88
CA GLY A 416 15.34 -7.05 -20.14
C GLY A 416 15.04 -6.29 -18.86
N LEU A 417 14.55 -5.06 -19.00
CA LEU A 417 14.17 -4.18 -17.90
C LEU A 417 12.71 -3.75 -18.04
N SER A 418 11.95 -3.87 -16.95
CA SER A 418 10.59 -3.32 -16.84
C SER A 418 10.57 -1.87 -16.37
N GLU A 419 11.58 -1.46 -15.61
CA GLU A 419 11.71 -0.08 -15.13
C GLU A 419 13.17 0.25 -14.84
N TRP A 420 13.54 1.51 -15.06
CA TRP A 420 14.82 2.09 -14.67
C TRP A 420 14.60 3.35 -13.87
N GLU A 421 15.03 3.35 -12.60
CA GLU A 421 14.97 4.53 -11.76
C GLU A 421 16.35 5.18 -11.62
N ILE A 422 16.40 6.50 -11.84
CA ILE A 422 17.57 7.37 -11.63
C ILE A 422 17.24 8.24 -10.43
N LEU A 423 17.87 8.01 -9.30
CA LEU A 423 17.42 8.52 -8.01
C LEU A 423 18.24 9.73 -7.55
N PRO A 424 17.58 10.89 -7.30
CA PRO A 424 18.24 12.08 -6.77
C PRO A 424 18.67 11.92 -5.30
N SER A 425 18.01 11.04 -4.59
CA SER A 425 18.30 10.68 -3.20
C SER A 425 18.03 9.19 -2.96
N LYS A 426 18.77 8.59 -2.05
CA LYS A 426 18.48 7.23 -1.58
C LYS A 426 17.21 7.17 -0.73
N TYR A 427 16.80 8.29 -0.15
CA TYR A 427 15.73 8.38 0.83
C TYR A 427 14.62 9.32 0.37
N VAL A 428 13.39 8.99 0.71
CA VAL A 428 12.19 9.70 0.24
C VAL A 428 11.45 10.41 1.37
N CYS A 429 11.54 9.93 2.59
CA CYS A 429 10.87 10.51 3.75
C CYS A 429 11.85 10.85 4.88
N HIS A 430 11.38 11.64 5.85
CA HIS A 430 12.18 11.87 7.05
C HIS A 430 12.30 10.57 7.86
N PRO A 431 13.44 10.34 8.51
CA PRO A 431 13.66 9.14 9.30
C PRO A 431 12.62 9.04 10.43
N PHE A 432 12.14 7.84 10.67
CA PHE A 432 11.35 7.51 11.85
C PHE A 432 11.74 6.12 12.36
N ILE A 433 11.51 5.92 13.63
CA ILE A 433 11.92 4.70 14.33
C ILE A 433 10.78 4.16 15.16
N GLN A 434 10.76 2.83 15.33
CA GLN A 434 9.77 2.14 16.15
C GLN A 434 10.44 1.00 16.94
N ILE A 435 10.17 0.94 18.23
CA ILE A 435 10.60 -0.18 19.08
C ILE A 435 9.89 -1.45 18.64
N CYS A 436 10.66 -2.51 18.53
CA CYS A 436 10.17 -3.85 18.25
C CYS A 436 10.50 -4.80 19.42
N VAL A 437 9.60 -5.72 19.68
CA VAL A 437 9.84 -6.91 20.51
C VAL A 437 9.60 -8.12 19.65
N ASP A 438 10.62 -8.99 19.52
CA ASP A 438 10.60 -10.16 18.64
C ASP A 438 10.16 -9.85 17.20
N GLY A 439 10.54 -8.66 16.69
CA GLY A 439 10.20 -8.17 15.35
C GLY A 439 8.82 -7.52 15.22
N HIS A 440 7.97 -7.57 16.24
CA HIS A 440 6.66 -6.92 16.27
C HIS A 440 6.76 -5.49 16.83
N PHE A 441 6.01 -4.55 16.27
CA PHE A 441 5.92 -3.21 16.83
C PHE A 441 5.38 -3.25 18.27
N ALA A 442 6.16 -2.72 19.19
CA ALA A 442 5.81 -2.69 20.61
C ALA A 442 5.26 -1.32 21.01
N TYR A 443 4.13 -1.35 21.70
CA TYR A 443 3.47 -0.18 22.30
C TYR A 443 3.31 -0.39 23.81
N ASP A 444 2.53 -1.42 24.20
CA ASP A 444 2.40 -1.97 25.54
C ASP A 444 2.70 -3.47 25.46
N TRP A 445 3.76 -3.91 26.11
CA TRP A 445 4.21 -5.29 26.05
C TRP A 445 4.28 -5.90 27.45
N HIS A 446 3.70 -7.07 27.62
CA HIS A 446 3.72 -7.79 28.88
C HIS A 446 4.55 -9.06 28.75
N VAL A 447 5.65 -9.13 29.51
CA VAL A 447 6.57 -10.26 29.52
C VAL A 447 6.00 -11.36 30.41
N TYR A 448 5.74 -12.53 29.87
CA TYR A 448 5.23 -13.67 30.61
C TYR A 448 6.38 -14.43 31.30
N PRO A 449 6.10 -15.14 32.40
CA PRO A 449 7.12 -15.94 33.08
C PRO A 449 7.79 -16.93 32.13
N GLY A 450 9.13 -16.90 32.11
CA GLY A 450 9.93 -17.77 31.25
C GLY A 450 10.19 -17.24 29.84
N GLU A 451 9.58 -16.12 29.43
CA GLU A 451 9.89 -15.47 28.17
C GLU A 451 11.18 -14.64 28.25
N ALA A 452 11.88 -14.58 27.12
CA ALA A 452 13.09 -13.77 26.96
C ALA A 452 12.97 -12.94 25.67
N PRO A 453 12.07 -11.94 25.65
CA PRO A 453 11.82 -11.16 24.45
C PRO A 453 13.06 -10.37 24.02
N ALA A 454 13.29 -10.26 22.70
CA ALA A 454 14.37 -9.50 22.12
C ALA A 454 13.88 -8.13 21.66
N ILE A 455 14.43 -7.07 22.25
CA ILE A 455 14.16 -5.70 21.83
C ILE A 455 15.08 -5.34 20.68
N SER A 456 14.50 -4.67 19.68
CA SER A 456 15.20 -4.09 18.52
C SER A 456 14.51 -2.80 18.09
N CYS A 457 15.10 -2.12 17.11
CA CYS A 457 14.53 -0.94 16.51
C CYS A 457 14.28 -1.16 15.01
N TYR A 458 13.08 -0.82 14.55
CA TYR A 458 12.76 -0.72 13.13
C TYR A 458 13.00 0.71 12.66
N SER A 459 13.53 0.85 11.45
CA SER A 459 13.49 2.06 10.65
C SER A 459 13.21 1.71 9.20
N ALA A 460 12.45 2.54 8.50
CA ALA A 460 12.21 2.37 7.07
C ALA A 460 13.45 2.66 6.23
N GLU A 461 14.36 3.49 6.75
CA GLU A 461 15.57 3.94 6.08
C GLU A 461 16.79 3.76 6.98
N LYS A 462 17.99 3.83 6.37
CA LYS A 462 19.23 3.77 7.15
C LYS A 462 19.33 5.01 8.05
N ILE A 463 19.41 4.77 9.34
CA ILE A 463 19.51 5.79 10.38
C ILE A 463 20.90 5.83 11.02
N GLY A 464 21.19 6.91 11.74
CA GLY A 464 22.38 7.08 12.57
C GLY A 464 22.41 6.18 13.80
N GLU A 465 23.27 6.50 14.75
CA GLU A 465 23.38 5.76 15.99
C GLU A 465 22.15 5.97 16.89
N LEU A 466 21.76 4.91 17.57
CA LEU A 466 20.63 4.89 18.50
C LEU A 466 21.11 5.08 19.95
N ARG A 467 20.34 5.85 20.71
CA ARG A 467 20.43 5.95 22.16
C ARG A 467 19.23 5.28 22.79
N TRP A 468 19.47 4.37 23.71
CA TRP A 468 18.42 3.65 24.43
C TRP A 468 18.34 4.14 25.85
N LEU A 469 17.12 4.28 26.37
CA LEU A 469 16.85 4.65 27.74
C LEU A 469 15.83 3.69 28.36
N LEU A 470 16.07 3.31 29.61
CA LEU A 470 15.13 2.58 30.45
C LEU A 470 14.78 3.47 31.65
N ASP A 471 13.49 3.84 31.77
CA ASP A 471 12.99 4.77 32.80
C ASP A 471 13.79 6.09 32.86
N GLY A 472 14.22 6.60 31.69
CA GLY A 472 14.99 7.82 31.54
C GLY A 472 16.50 7.69 31.74
N GLN A 473 17.01 6.52 32.11
CA GLN A 473 18.44 6.26 32.26
C GLN A 473 19.00 5.61 31.00
N GLU A 474 20.13 6.12 30.50
CA GLU A 474 20.79 5.56 29.34
C GLU A 474 21.31 4.15 29.62
N ILE A 475 21.10 3.24 28.68
CA ILE A 475 21.43 1.83 28.80
C ILE A 475 21.88 1.28 27.44
N SER A 476 22.78 0.32 27.42
CA SER A 476 23.10 -0.40 26.20
C SER A 476 21.96 -1.35 25.78
N LEU A 477 21.79 -1.61 24.50
CA LEU A 477 20.77 -2.56 24.02
C LEU A 477 20.97 -3.96 24.60
N GLN A 478 22.22 -4.37 24.81
CA GLN A 478 22.54 -5.67 25.40
C GLN A 478 22.09 -5.76 26.86
N GLU A 479 22.35 -4.74 27.66
CA GLU A 479 21.91 -4.65 29.05
C GLU A 479 20.37 -4.56 29.15
N LEU A 480 19.74 -3.74 28.28
CA LEU A 480 18.30 -3.62 28.16
C LEU A 480 17.66 -4.99 27.93
N ASN A 481 18.12 -5.75 26.94
CA ASN A 481 17.63 -7.10 26.65
C ASN A 481 17.86 -8.07 27.82
N SER A 482 18.92 -7.89 28.60
CA SER A 482 19.16 -8.69 29.82
C SER A 482 18.19 -8.33 30.95
N GLN A 483 17.90 -7.04 31.14
CA GLN A 483 17.00 -6.59 32.21
C GLN A 483 15.54 -6.91 31.95
N ILE A 484 15.09 -6.79 30.69
CA ILE A 484 13.68 -7.04 30.30
C ILE A 484 13.23 -8.47 30.59
N LYS A 485 14.12 -9.48 30.50
CA LYS A 485 13.80 -10.87 30.87
C LYS A 485 13.32 -11.02 32.31
N ASN A 486 13.77 -10.14 33.21
CA ASN A 486 13.51 -10.19 34.64
C ASN A 486 12.74 -8.96 35.14
N ILE A 487 12.00 -8.28 34.25
CA ILE A 487 11.26 -7.08 34.60
C ILE A 487 10.25 -7.36 35.72
N LYS A 488 10.27 -6.54 36.76
CA LYS A 488 9.42 -6.69 37.95
C LYS A 488 8.31 -5.67 38.05
N GLN A 489 8.43 -4.57 37.34
CA GLN A 489 7.46 -3.47 37.32
C GLN A 489 7.31 -2.90 35.93
N LYS A 490 6.26 -2.12 35.71
CA LYS A 490 6.07 -1.40 34.46
C LYS A 490 7.18 -0.37 34.28
N SER A 491 7.87 -0.44 33.16
CA SER A 491 8.97 0.45 32.77
C SER A 491 8.73 1.04 31.38
N VAL A 492 9.36 2.17 31.13
CA VAL A 492 9.35 2.86 29.84
C VAL A 492 10.67 2.60 29.13
N VAL A 493 10.62 1.93 28.00
CA VAL A 493 11.75 1.84 27.09
C VAL A 493 11.61 2.95 26.06
N ARG A 494 12.64 3.77 25.90
CA ARG A 494 12.73 4.80 24.87
C ARG A 494 13.94 4.56 23.98
N VAL A 495 13.79 4.81 22.70
CA VAL A 495 14.88 4.87 21.73
C VAL A 495 14.81 6.19 20.99
N GLU A 496 15.96 6.79 20.73
CA GLU A 496 16.06 8.02 19.94
C GLU A 496 17.35 8.04 19.11
N LEU A 497 17.37 8.86 18.05
CA LEU A 497 18.59 9.08 17.28
C LEU A 497 19.54 9.97 18.09
N LYS A 498 20.82 9.57 18.20
CA LYS A 498 21.82 10.39 18.92
C LYS A 498 22.00 11.77 18.30
N ASP A 499 22.02 11.81 16.95
CA ASP A 499 22.25 13.04 16.21
C ASP A 499 20.99 13.91 16.05
N ASN A 500 19.80 13.32 16.30
CA ASN A 500 18.50 14.00 16.21
C ASN A 500 17.49 13.45 17.23
N PRO A 501 17.55 13.86 18.51
CA PRO A 501 16.66 13.35 19.56
C PRO A 501 15.16 13.66 19.36
N GLU A 502 14.81 14.51 18.39
CA GLU A 502 13.42 14.73 17.98
C GLU A 502 12.80 13.49 17.30
N VAL A 503 13.65 12.57 16.80
CA VAL A 503 13.25 11.29 16.24
C VAL A 503 13.36 10.23 17.34
N TRP A 504 12.23 9.85 17.90
CA TRP A 504 12.14 8.94 19.05
C TRP A 504 10.91 8.04 19.04
N CYS A 505 10.99 6.95 19.81
CA CYS A 505 9.87 6.06 20.09
C CYS A 505 9.94 5.55 21.54
N GLU A 506 8.78 5.34 22.16
CA GLU A 506 8.61 4.77 23.49
C GLU A 506 7.69 3.55 23.46
N ALA A 507 8.02 2.57 24.27
CA ALA A 507 7.16 1.42 24.55
C ALA A 507 7.08 1.18 26.06
N PHE A 508 5.89 0.79 26.53
CA PHE A 508 5.71 0.33 27.90
C PHE A 508 5.97 -1.17 27.99
N ILE A 509 6.84 -1.59 28.89
CA ILE A 509 7.12 -2.99 29.14
C ILE A 509 6.84 -3.30 30.59
N ALA A 510 6.08 -4.36 30.86
CA ALA A 510 5.66 -4.74 32.20
C ALA A 510 5.68 -6.27 32.37
N PRO A 511 5.79 -6.79 33.61
CA PRO A 511 5.57 -8.20 33.84
C PRO A 511 4.10 -8.58 33.60
N ALA A 512 3.85 -9.72 32.98
CA ALA A 512 2.52 -10.33 32.93
C ALA A 512 2.23 -11.04 34.27
N ASP A 513 1.98 -10.26 35.32
CA ASP A 513 1.64 -10.80 36.62
C ASP A 513 0.29 -11.56 36.64
N ILE A 514 -0.03 -12.19 37.74
CA ILE A 514 -1.24 -13.01 37.85
C ILE A 514 -2.51 -12.17 37.69
N ILE A 515 -2.51 -10.94 38.20
CA ILE A 515 -3.67 -10.04 38.13
C ILE A 515 -3.90 -9.62 36.68
N TYR A 516 -2.84 -9.21 35.97
CA TYR A 516 -2.92 -8.86 34.55
C TYR A 516 -3.44 -10.05 33.74
N ARG A 517 -2.89 -11.26 33.93
CA ARG A 517 -3.30 -12.46 33.18
C ARG A 517 -4.78 -12.80 33.40
N MET A 518 -5.25 -12.75 34.64
CA MET A 518 -6.66 -13.00 34.97
C MET A 518 -7.58 -11.93 34.37
N THR A 519 -7.27 -10.66 34.59
CA THR A 519 -8.11 -9.54 34.10
C THR A 519 -8.13 -9.45 32.58
N SER A 520 -7.01 -9.67 31.90
CA SER A 520 -6.95 -9.68 30.44
C SER A 520 -7.74 -10.87 29.86
N SER A 521 -7.68 -12.05 30.49
CA SER A 521 -8.47 -13.21 30.06
C SER A 521 -9.97 -12.95 30.18
N VAL A 522 -10.44 -12.39 31.28
CA VAL A 522 -11.85 -12.03 31.47
C VAL A 522 -12.31 -10.99 30.44
N LYS A 523 -11.53 -9.93 30.23
CA LYS A 523 -11.82 -8.90 29.24
C LYS A 523 -11.94 -9.49 27.81
N ARG A 524 -11.05 -10.41 27.45
CA ARG A 524 -11.10 -11.11 26.15
C ARG A 524 -12.38 -11.93 25.99
N VAL A 525 -12.76 -12.68 27.00
CA VAL A 525 -14.03 -13.48 26.95
C VAL A 525 -15.23 -12.57 26.77
N ILE A 526 -15.31 -11.47 27.52
CA ILE A 526 -16.42 -10.50 27.39
C ILE A 526 -16.44 -9.89 25.98
N ASP A 527 -15.30 -9.48 25.45
CA ASP A 527 -15.22 -8.90 24.10
C ASP A 527 -15.59 -9.93 23.02
N GLN A 528 -15.10 -11.18 23.15
CA GLN A 528 -15.46 -12.27 22.23
C GLN A 528 -16.96 -12.58 22.23
N LEU A 529 -17.59 -12.57 23.39
CA LEU A 529 -19.04 -12.75 23.50
C LEU A 529 -19.80 -11.59 22.84
N GLY A 530 -19.34 -10.35 23.01
CA GLY A 530 -19.92 -9.19 22.36
C GLY A 530 -19.79 -9.25 20.83
N VAL A 531 -18.59 -9.57 20.33
CA VAL A 531 -18.33 -9.76 18.89
C VAL A 531 -19.16 -10.91 18.32
N TRP A 532 -19.28 -12.01 19.04
CA TRP A 532 -20.14 -13.14 18.65
C TRP A 532 -21.61 -12.71 18.57
N TRP A 533 -22.09 -11.92 19.53
CA TRP A 533 -23.44 -11.41 19.54
C TRP A 533 -23.71 -10.51 18.33
N GLU A 534 -22.84 -9.53 18.07
CA GLU A 534 -22.93 -8.67 16.88
C GLU A 534 -22.97 -9.50 15.60
N HIS A 535 -22.12 -10.52 15.48
CA HIS A 535 -22.12 -11.41 14.32
C HIS A 535 -23.43 -12.20 14.16
N GLN A 536 -24.08 -12.61 15.26
CA GLN A 536 -25.40 -13.25 15.17
C GLN A 536 -26.47 -12.27 14.72
N MET A 537 -26.40 -11.01 15.17
CA MET A 537 -27.34 -9.96 14.75
C MET A 537 -27.11 -9.58 13.28
N GLU A 538 -25.88 -9.56 12.81
CA GLU A 538 -25.51 -9.25 11.42
C GLU A 538 -26.01 -10.30 10.42
N LYS A 539 -26.09 -11.57 10.78
CA LYS A 539 -26.59 -12.64 9.89
C LYS A 539 -28.03 -12.42 9.42
N THR A 540 -28.85 -11.78 10.22
CA THR A 540 -30.26 -11.53 9.90
C THR A 540 -30.48 -10.49 8.79
N PRO A 541 -29.75 -9.36 8.75
CA PRO A 541 -29.86 -8.37 7.67
C PRO A 541 -29.37 -8.85 6.31
N HIS A 542 -28.34 -9.68 6.23
CA HIS A 542 -27.71 -10.11 4.97
C HIS A 542 -28.68 -10.65 3.93
N HIS A 543 -29.56 -11.58 4.31
CA HIS A 543 -30.53 -12.15 3.39
C HIS A 543 -31.56 -11.13 2.92
N LYS A 544 -31.83 -10.11 3.74
CA LYS A 544 -32.72 -9.01 3.39
C LYS A 544 -32.04 -8.02 2.44
N LEU A 545 -30.80 -7.66 2.69
CA LEU A 545 -30.05 -6.70 1.87
C LEU A 545 -29.95 -7.11 0.39
N LYS A 546 -29.75 -8.40 0.10
CA LYS A 546 -29.75 -8.93 -1.28
C LYS A 546 -31.04 -8.70 -2.05
N ARG A 547 -32.16 -8.56 -1.37
CA ARG A 547 -33.52 -8.47 -1.95
C ARG A 547 -34.09 -7.05 -1.94
N ILE A 548 -33.34 -6.09 -1.41
CA ILE A 548 -33.77 -4.69 -1.32
C ILE A 548 -33.77 -4.08 -2.71
N LYS A 549 -34.87 -3.44 -3.07
CA LYS A 549 -35.02 -2.78 -4.38
C LYS A 549 -34.93 -1.26 -4.28
N THR A 550 -35.16 -0.69 -3.11
CA THR A 550 -35.21 0.76 -2.92
C THR A 550 -34.38 1.22 -1.72
N ILE A 551 -33.87 2.44 -1.81
CA ILE A 551 -33.20 3.11 -0.69
C ILE A 551 -34.11 3.26 0.54
N SER A 552 -35.41 3.47 0.32
CA SER A 552 -36.39 3.59 1.40
C SER A 552 -36.54 2.29 2.19
N ASP A 553 -36.54 1.14 1.52
CA ASP A 553 -36.61 -0.16 2.19
C ASP A 553 -35.31 -0.49 2.92
N TYR A 554 -34.17 -0.08 2.37
CA TYR A 554 -32.86 -0.20 3.05
C TYR A 554 -32.85 0.61 4.35
N ARG A 555 -33.25 1.87 4.32
CA ARG A 555 -33.29 2.74 5.51
C ARG A 555 -34.17 2.18 6.64
N LYS A 556 -35.23 1.44 6.33
CA LYS A 556 -36.05 0.75 7.35
C LYS A 556 -35.34 -0.43 8.02
N ILE A 557 -34.34 -0.99 7.40
CA ILE A 557 -33.58 -2.14 7.94
C ILE A 557 -32.47 -1.68 8.87
N ILE A 558 -31.81 -0.54 8.54
CA ILE A 558 -30.69 -0.02 9.32
C ILE A 558 -31.12 0.86 10.50
N GLN A 559 -32.40 1.27 10.57
CA GLN A 559 -32.97 1.93 11.74
C GLN A 559 -33.34 0.91 12.83
#